data_f35bc22cbbc55eeb3b8f08dd602906e8
#
_entry.id   f35bc22cbbc55eeb3b8f08dd602906e8
#
_cell.length_a   1.000
_cell.length_b   1.000
_cell.length_c   1.000
_cell.angle_alpha   90.00
_cell.angle_beta   90.00
_cell.angle_gamma   90.00
#
_symmetry.space_group_name_H-M   'P 1'
#
loop_
_entity.id
_entity.type
_entity.pdbx_description
1 polymer ?
#
loop_
_entity_poly.entity_id
_entity_poly.type
_entity_poly.pdbx_seq_one_letter_code
_entity_poly.pdbx_strand_id
1 'polypeptide(L)'
;QLASNPLSRWQQKRAIQKQYAASVKSGQTAAATMENTARAAKKAAEKSKDTANFIIRHKKGIGIILGLLACVSLLLNCMASCSVLLEGGLSALGGSTYPCRDEDMLGAEAAYAGMEAALQNELDNYASLHPGYDEYNFDLDEIGHDPYVLISILTAYHRGEWTLAEVQGTLEMLFDQQYILTEEVVVEVRYRTETRTDSEGNDYDVEVPYNYYICNVTLENFDLSHLPVYIMGEDQVSMYATYMATLGNRPDLFPSSQYPNASQREDYLDYDVPPEALEDETFAAMLAEAEKYLGYPYVWGGSSPATSFDCSGFVSWVINHSGWDVGRLGAKALCNLCTPVSPANARPGDLVFFINTYDAPDPNAPTHCGIYVGNNMMIHCGNPISYANLNSSYWQNHFYCYGRLP
;
A
#
# COMPACT_ATOMS: atom_id res chain seq x y z
N GLN A 1 21.11 19.52 -7.45
CA GLN A 1 20.62 20.35 -8.58
C GLN A 1 19.97 19.54 -9.73
N LEU A 2 19.57 18.29 -9.53
CA LEU A 2 18.87 17.47 -10.54
C LEU A 2 17.38 17.20 -10.22
N ALA A 3 16.89 17.66 -9.08
CA ALA A 3 15.53 17.35 -8.61
C ALA A 3 14.45 18.39 -8.94
N SER A 4 14.79 19.58 -9.45
CA SER A 4 13.84 20.70 -9.58
C SER A 4 13.29 20.95 -10.99
N ASN A 5 13.36 19.98 -11.92
CA ASN A 5 12.84 20.17 -13.26
C ASN A 5 11.43 19.53 -13.39
N PRO A 6 10.38 20.27 -13.76
CA PRO A 6 9.03 19.73 -14.01
C PRO A 6 9.02 18.53 -14.96
N LEU A 7 10.00 18.46 -15.87
CA LEU A 7 10.17 17.34 -16.79
C LEU A 7 10.60 16.05 -16.07
N SER A 8 11.43 16.14 -15.01
CA SER A 8 11.86 15.00 -14.22
C SER A 8 10.72 14.46 -13.36
N ARG A 9 9.88 15.33 -12.81
CA ARG A 9 8.65 15.02 -12.08
C ARG A 9 7.65 14.25 -12.96
N TRP A 10 7.38 14.76 -14.15
CA TRP A 10 6.51 14.10 -15.12
C TRP A 10 7.07 12.76 -15.59
N GLN A 11 8.40 12.65 -15.77
CA GLN A 11 9.06 11.39 -16.11
C GLN A 11 9.01 10.39 -14.95
N GLN A 12 9.14 10.84 -13.71
CA GLN A 12 9.05 10.03 -12.51
C GLN A 12 7.61 9.55 -12.30
N LYS A 13 6.60 10.43 -12.35
CA LYS A 13 5.17 10.04 -12.35
C LYS A 13 4.85 9.05 -13.48
N ARG A 14 5.37 9.23 -14.68
CA ARG A 14 5.21 8.28 -15.80
C ARG A 14 5.94 6.96 -15.60
N ALA A 15 7.12 6.97 -14.97
CA ALA A 15 7.85 5.75 -14.65
C ALA A 15 7.09 4.92 -13.60
N ILE A 16 6.58 5.57 -12.55
CA ILE A 16 5.74 4.98 -11.51
C ILE A 16 4.46 4.39 -12.14
N GLN A 17 3.75 5.14 -12.97
CA GLN A 17 2.56 4.66 -13.67
C GLN A 17 2.86 3.49 -14.63
N LYS A 18 4.03 3.49 -15.30
CA LYS A 18 4.46 2.37 -16.15
C LYS A 18 4.81 1.13 -15.34
N GLN A 19 5.46 1.26 -14.19
CA GLN A 19 5.76 0.14 -13.32
C GLN A 19 4.49 -0.45 -12.70
N TYR A 20 3.55 0.40 -12.27
CA TYR A 20 2.23 -0.01 -11.82
C TYR A 20 1.45 -0.76 -12.91
N ALA A 21 1.41 -0.24 -14.13
CA ALA A 21 0.78 -0.90 -15.27
C ALA A 21 1.48 -2.22 -15.66
N ALA A 22 2.81 -2.33 -15.45
CA ALA A 22 3.57 -3.54 -15.70
C ALA A 22 3.32 -4.62 -14.63
N SER A 23 3.20 -4.23 -13.35
CA SER A 23 2.85 -5.14 -12.24
C SER A 23 1.43 -5.69 -12.37
N VAL A 24 0.47 -4.86 -12.80
CA VAL A 24 -0.89 -5.30 -13.16
C VAL A 24 -0.88 -6.27 -14.34
N LYS A 25 0.00 -6.07 -15.32
CA LYS A 25 0.13 -6.92 -16.51
C LYS A 25 0.82 -8.26 -16.23
N SER A 26 1.74 -8.33 -15.25
CA SER A 26 2.37 -9.59 -14.81
C SER A 26 1.38 -10.51 -14.07
N GLY A 27 0.38 -9.95 -13.37
CA GLY A 27 -0.73 -10.71 -12.79
C GLY A 27 -1.60 -11.41 -13.84
N GLN A 28 -1.73 -10.85 -15.05
CA GLN A 28 -2.46 -11.51 -16.17
C GLN A 28 -1.69 -12.69 -16.77
N THR A 29 -0.35 -12.71 -16.70
CA THR A 29 0.45 -13.85 -17.18
C THR A 29 0.39 -15.07 -16.23
N ALA A 30 0.11 -14.87 -14.94
CA ALA A 30 -0.10 -15.98 -14.00
C ALA A 30 -1.37 -16.79 -14.29
N ALA A 31 -2.45 -16.13 -14.75
CA ALA A 31 -3.70 -16.80 -15.16
C ALA A 31 -3.50 -17.69 -16.40
N ALA A 32 -2.67 -17.27 -17.37
CA ALA A 32 -2.37 -18.06 -18.55
C ALA A 32 -1.54 -19.33 -18.23
N THR A 33 -0.75 -19.29 -17.15
CA THR A 33 0.04 -20.45 -16.70
C THR A 33 -0.85 -21.51 -16.03
N MET A 34 -1.93 -21.11 -15.36
CA MET A 34 -2.90 -22.04 -14.75
C MET A 34 -3.69 -22.84 -15.81
N GLU A 35 -4.03 -22.22 -16.93
CA GLU A 35 -4.76 -22.92 -18.01
C GLU A 35 -3.90 -24.02 -18.69
N ASN A 36 -2.60 -23.79 -18.81
CA ASN A 36 -1.66 -24.79 -19.32
C ASN A 36 -1.44 -25.97 -18.36
N THR A 37 -1.51 -25.71 -17.03
CA THR A 37 -1.40 -26.75 -16.00
C THR A 37 -2.63 -27.65 -15.96
N ALA A 38 -3.84 -27.10 -16.20
CA ALA A 38 -5.09 -27.85 -16.28
C ALA A 38 -5.13 -28.77 -17.53
N ARG A 39 -4.54 -28.33 -18.64
CA ARG A 39 -4.40 -29.18 -19.86
C ARG A 39 -3.42 -30.34 -19.69
N ALA A 40 -2.34 -30.12 -18.91
CA ALA A 40 -1.38 -31.18 -18.60
C ALA A 40 -1.97 -32.23 -17.66
N ALA A 41 -2.79 -31.83 -16.69
CA ALA A 41 -3.49 -32.74 -15.78
C ALA A 41 -4.52 -33.65 -16.52
N LYS A 42 -5.19 -33.10 -17.51
CA LYS A 42 -6.17 -33.87 -18.33
C LYS A 42 -5.51 -34.96 -19.19
N LYS A 43 -4.29 -34.71 -19.70
CA LYS A 43 -3.48 -35.66 -20.46
C LYS A 43 -2.90 -36.79 -19.61
N ALA A 44 -2.65 -36.53 -18.32
CA ALA A 44 -2.18 -37.53 -17.35
C ALA A 44 -3.31 -38.53 -16.95
N ALA A 45 -4.56 -38.05 -16.92
CA ALA A 45 -5.72 -38.89 -16.58
C ALA A 45 -6.08 -39.94 -17.65
N GLU A 46 -5.77 -39.69 -18.92
CA GLU A 46 -6.01 -40.63 -20.00
C GLU A 46 -5.02 -41.82 -20.01
N LYS A 47 -3.82 -41.63 -19.46
CA LYS A 47 -2.77 -42.66 -19.41
C LYS A 47 -2.98 -43.71 -18.29
N SER A 48 -3.96 -43.47 -17.38
CA SER A 48 -4.19 -44.31 -16.20
C SER A 48 -5.12 -45.51 -16.44
N LYS A 49 -5.79 -45.61 -17.61
CA LYS A 49 -6.71 -46.72 -17.92
C LYS A 49 -6.02 -48.07 -18.16
N ASP A 50 -4.81 -48.07 -18.68
CA ASP A 50 -4.05 -49.30 -18.95
C ASP A 50 -3.44 -49.91 -17.68
N THR A 51 -3.17 -49.07 -16.64
CA THR A 51 -2.63 -49.55 -15.37
C THR A 51 -3.69 -50.23 -14.50
N ALA A 52 -4.97 -49.90 -14.67
CA ALA A 52 -6.07 -50.47 -13.90
C ALA A 52 -6.29 -51.98 -14.21
N ASN A 53 -6.06 -52.37 -15.45
CA ASN A 53 -6.23 -53.79 -15.89
C ASN A 53 -5.12 -54.72 -15.38
N PHE A 54 -3.92 -54.22 -15.09
CA PHE A 54 -2.83 -54.97 -14.50
C PHE A 54 -3.08 -55.24 -13.00
N ILE A 55 -3.65 -54.26 -12.30
CA ILE A 55 -3.94 -54.33 -10.85
C ILE A 55 -5.04 -55.37 -10.55
N ILE A 56 -6.01 -55.56 -11.46
CA ILE A 56 -7.12 -56.51 -11.29
C ILE A 56 -6.64 -57.95 -11.31
N ARG A 57 -5.58 -58.27 -12.03
CA ARG A 57 -5.06 -59.67 -12.11
C ARG A 57 -4.26 -60.16 -10.89
N HIS A 58 -3.75 -59.27 -10.03
CA HIS A 58 -2.85 -59.61 -8.90
C HIS A 58 -3.36 -59.15 -7.55
N LYS A 59 -4.69 -59.16 -7.30
CA LYS A 59 -5.38 -58.55 -6.17
C LYS A 59 -4.89 -58.99 -4.78
N LYS A 60 -4.37 -60.19 -4.57
CA LYS A 60 -3.99 -60.69 -3.23
C LYS A 60 -2.56 -60.28 -2.79
N GLY A 61 -1.62 -60.21 -3.71
CA GLY A 61 -0.24 -59.82 -3.40
C GLY A 61 -0.04 -58.28 -3.31
N ILE A 62 -0.74 -57.54 -4.15
CA ILE A 62 -0.66 -56.09 -4.24
C ILE A 62 -1.32 -55.44 -3.01
N GLY A 63 -2.41 -55.96 -2.48
CA GLY A 63 -3.09 -55.45 -1.32
C GLY A 63 -2.24 -55.45 -0.02
N ILE A 64 -1.40 -56.48 0.14
CA ILE A 64 -0.51 -56.58 1.32
C ILE A 64 0.65 -55.57 1.20
N ILE A 65 1.23 -55.44 0.01
CA ILE A 65 2.33 -54.48 -0.25
C ILE A 65 1.84 -53.02 -0.16
N LEU A 66 0.65 -52.73 -0.69
CA LEU A 66 0.05 -51.40 -0.58
C LEU A 66 -0.36 -51.04 0.85
N GLY A 67 -0.85 -52.00 1.62
CA GLY A 67 -1.15 -51.82 3.04
C GLY A 67 0.10 -51.50 3.88
N LEU A 68 1.20 -52.22 3.62
CA LEU A 68 2.48 -51.96 4.29
C LEU A 68 3.08 -50.63 3.86
N LEU A 69 3.02 -50.29 2.58
CA LEU A 69 3.49 -48.98 2.07
C LEU A 69 2.63 -47.84 2.60
N ALA A 70 1.32 -48.02 2.73
CA ALA A 70 0.43 -47.01 3.32
C ALA A 70 0.73 -46.81 4.82
N CYS A 71 0.96 -47.88 5.59
CA CYS A 71 1.36 -47.75 6.99
C CYS A 71 2.72 -47.08 7.17
N VAL A 72 3.71 -47.43 6.35
CA VAL A 72 5.03 -46.76 6.37
C VAL A 72 4.92 -45.30 5.90
N SER A 73 4.11 -45.03 4.89
CA SER A 73 3.85 -43.64 4.42
C SER A 73 3.10 -42.81 5.48
N LEU A 74 2.14 -43.39 6.19
CA LEU A 74 1.45 -42.72 7.31
C LEU A 74 2.39 -42.43 8.48
N LEU A 75 3.27 -43.39 8.84
CA LEU A 75 4.28 -43.18 9.89
C LEU A 75 5.31 -42.12 9.49
N LEU A 76 5.77 -42.11 8.23
CA LEU A 76 6.69 -41.11 7.71
C LEU A 76 6.03 -39.74 7.61
N ASN A 77 4.75 -39.67 7.20
CA ASN A 77 4.02 -38.39 7.17
C ASN A 77 3.70 -37.87 8.58
N CYS A 78 3.43 -38.72 9.57
CA CYS A 78 3.29 -38.29 10.96
C CYS A 78 4.61 -37.75 11.52
N MET A 79 5.74 -38.37 11.19
CA MET A 79 7.06 -37.88 11.63
C MET A 79 7.47 -36.63 10.89
N ALA A 80 7.19 -36.53 9.58
CA ALA A 80 7.44 -35.31 8.78
C ALA A 80 6.51 -34.18 9.19
N SER A 81 5.25 -34.44 9.52
CA SER A 81 4.32 -33.40 9.96
C SER A 81 4.69 -32.82 11.32
N CYS A 82 5.23 -33.64 12.26
CA CYS A 82 5.71 -33.11 13.52
C CYS A 82 7.00 -32.28 13.37
N SER A 83 7.92 -32.66 12.47
CA SER A 83 9.14 -31.88 12.23
C SER A 83 8.86 -30.59 11.46
N VAL A 84 7.96 -30.64 10.46
CA VAL A 84 7.55 -29.45 9.70
C VAL A 84 6.77 -28.45 10.56
N LEU A 85 5.94 -28.93 11.51
CA LEU A 85 5.25 -28.04 12.45
C LEU A 85 6.22 -27.41 13.47
N LEU A 86 7.27 -28.12 13.90
CA LEU A 86 8.28 -27.57 14.81
C LEU A 86 9.27 -26.65 14.07
N GLU A 87 9.76 -27.04 12.91
CA GLU A 87 10.69 -26.23 12.10
C GLU A 87 9.97 -25.06 11.42
N GLY A 88 8.73 -25.27 10.95
CA GLY A 88 7.92 -24.21 10.34
C GLY A 88 7.46 -23.15 11.35
N GLY A 89 7.11 -23.55 12.57
CA GLY A 89 6.72 -22.60 13.62
C GLY A 89 7.89 -21.77 14.14
N LEU A 90 9.06 -22.36 14.32
CA LEU A 90 10.26 -21.67 14.77
C LEU A 90 10.88 -20.80 13.65
N SER A 91 10.84 -21.26 12.40
CA SER A 91 11.32 -20.46 11.26
C SER A 91 10.36 -19.33 10.90
N ALA A 92 9.04 -19.51 11.09
CA ALA A 92 8.07 -18.43 10.89
C ALA A 92 8.21 -17.32 11.94
N LEU A 93 8.44 -17.69 13.22
CA LEU A 93 8.71 -16.71 14.27
C LEU A 93 10.07 -16.00 14.07
N GLY A 94 11.10 -16.73 13.64
CA GLY A 94 12.41 -16.16 13.33
C GLY A 94 12.39 -15.24 12.10
N GLY A 95 11.58 -15.60 11.10
CA GLY A 95 11.45 -14.82 9.86
C GLY A 95 10.58 -13.56 9.97
N SER A 96 9.81 -13.40 11.06
CA SER A 96 8.93 -12.25 11.30
C SER A 96 9.45 -11.29 12.37
N THR A 97 10.60 -11.62 13.00
CA THR A 97 11.25 -10.77 14.00
C THR A 97 12.37 -9.99 13.36
N TYR A 98 12.49 -8.68 13.67
CA TYR A 98 13.62 -7.89 13.20
C TYR A 98 14.94 -8.51 13.65
N PRO A 99 15.86 -8.84 12.73
CA PRO A 99 17.11 -9.46 13.07
C PRO A 99 18.19 -8.48 13.52
N CYS A 100 17.97 -7.18 13.35
CA CYS A 100 18.93 -6.13 13.62
C CYS A 100 18.98 -5.78 15.11
N ARG A 101 20.09 -5.19 15.52
CA ARG A 101 20.26 -4.68 16.89
C ARG A 101 19.43 -3.41 17.07
N ASP A 102 18.92 -3.20 18.29
CA ASP A 102 18.16 -2.00 18.64
C ASP A 102 18.92 -0.72 18.34
N GLU A 103 20.23 -0.69 18.61
CA GLU A 103 21.10 0.47 18.36
C GLU A 103 21.11 0.86 16.87
N ASP A 104 21.14 -0.12 15.96
CA ASP A 104 21.13 0.14 14.53
C ASP A 104 19.75 0.61 14.04
N MET A 105 18.67 0.00 14.55
CA MET A 105 17.31 0.37 14.19
C MET A 105 16.92 1.76 14.70
N LEU A 106 17.19 2.05 15.99
CA LEU A 106 16.95 3.36 16.56
C LEU A 106 17.87 4.43 15.96
N GLY A 107 19.10 4.04 15.57
CA GLY A 107 20.02 4.92 14.86
C GLY A 107 19.56 5.28 13.45
N ALA A 108 18.98 4.33 12.72
CA ALA A 108 18.42 4.56 11.39
C ALA A 108 17.19 5.50 11.46
N GLU A 109 16.31 5.25 12.42
CA GLU A 109 15.16 6.13 12.70
C GLU A 109 15.61 7.54 13.04
N ALA A 110 16.56 7.70 13.97
CA ALA A 110 17.06 9.03 14.36
C ALA A 110 17.75 9.75 13.18
N ALA A 111 18.42 9.03 12.29
CA ALA A 111 19.03 9.59 11.09
C ALA A 111 17.96 10.09 10.11
N TYR A 112 16.89 9.32 9.89
CA TYR A 112 15.80 9.69 9.01
C TYR A 112 15.00 10.88 9.54
N ALA A 113 14.62 10.85 10.81
CA ALA A 113 13.99 11.97 11.50
C ALA A 113 14.86 13.25 11.50
N GLY A 114 16.20 13.06 11.53
CA GLY A 114 17.15 14.17 11.38
C GLY A 114 17.12 14.83 10.00
N MET A 115 16.93 14.04 8.92
CA MET A 115 16.74 14.58 7.57
C MET A 115 15.39 15.30 7.43
N GLU A 116 14.32 14.78 8.02
CA GLU A 116 13.01 15.45 8.08
C GLU A 116 13.08 16.78 8.83
N ALA A 117 13.76 16.81 9.97
CA ALA A 117 13.97 18.03 10.74
C ALA A 117 14.80 19.07 9.96
N ALA A 118 15.76 18.64 9.16
CA ALA A 118 16.54 19.52 8.30
C ALA A 118 15.68 20.12 7.17
N LEU A 119 14.83 19.29 6.52
CA LEU A 119 13.88 19.74 5.52
C LEU A 119 12.86 20.73 6.09
N GLN A 120 12.30 20.43 7.25
CA GLN A 120 11.39 21.35 7.94
C GLN A 120 12.07 22.71 8.25
N ASN A 121 13.30 22.67 8.75
CA ASN A 121 14.05 23.90 9.02
C ASN A 121 14.36 24.70 7.73
N GLU A 122 14.62 24.04 6.61
CA GLU A 122 14.78 24.69 5.31
C GLU A 122 13.48 25.39 4.89
N LEU A 123 12.34 24.71 4.99
CA LEU A 123 11.02 25.28 4.65
C LEU A 123 10.66 26.46 5.57
N ASP A 124 10.86 26.34 6.88
CA ASP A 124 10.57 27.40 7.85
C ASP A 124 11.39 28.66 7.60
N ASN A 125 12.58 28.53 7.01
CA ASN A 125 13.49 29.62 6.72
C ASN A 125 13.64 29.89 5.20
N TYR A 126 12.76 29.35 4.36
CA TYR A 126 12.94 29.28 2.90
C TYR A 126 13.21 30.65 2.28
N ALA A 127 12.41 31.67 2.58
CA ALA A 127 12.56 33.00 2.02
C ALA A 127 13.90 33.68 2.40
N SER A 128 14.47 33.35 3.57
CA SER A 128 15.77 33.87 3.98
C SER A 128 16.95 33.11 3.41
N LEU A 129 16.78 31.81 3.17
CA LEU A 129 17.79 30.94 2.55
C LEU A 129 17.84 31.10 1.02
N HIS A 130 16.71 31.44 0.39
CA HIS A 130 16.53 31.64 -1.03
C HIS A 130 16.05 33.07 -1.35
N PRO A 131 16.83 34.12 -1.06
CA PRO A 131 16.42 35.50 -1.24
C PRO A 131 16.38 35.89 -2.73
N GLY A 132 15.58 36.90 -3.06
CA GLY A 132 15.58 37.52 -4.40
C GLY A 132 14.23 37.46 -5.10
N TYR A 133 13.21 37.02 -4.41
CA TYR A 133 11.83 37.06 -4.88
C TYR A 133 11.03 38.12 -4.10
N ASP A 134 10.01 38.67 -4.74
CA ASP A 134 9.13 39.68 -4.15
C ASP A 134 8.02 39.04 -3.32
N GLU A 135 7.64 37.78 -3.65
CA GLU A 135 6.57 37.03 -3.01
C GLU A 135 6.91 35.55 -2.96
N TYR A 136 6.51 34.86 -1.87
CA TYR A 136 6.67 33.43 -1.72
C TYR A 136 5.31 32.81 -1.39
N ASN A 137 4.94 31.77 -2.15
CA ASN A 137 3.74 30.98 -1.93
C ASN A 137 4.16 29.54 -1.62
N PHE A 138 3.55 28.94 -0.61
CA PHE A 138 3.87 27.60 -0.14
C PHE A 138 2.67 26.69 -0.27
N ASP A 139 2.89 25.50 -0.87
CA ASP A 139 1.97 24.37 -0.94
C ASP A 139 2.73 23.15 -0.45
N LEU A 140 2.57 22.82 0.85
CA LEU A 140 3.44 21.89 1.57
C LEU A 140 2.62 20.75 2.17
N ASP A 141 2.97 19.52 1.78
CA ASP A 141 2.51 18.33 2.48
C ASP A 141 3.17 18.22 3.87
N GLU A 142 2.55 17.45 4.75
CA GLU A 142 3.06 17.18 6.09
C GLU A 142 4.36 16.36 6.01
N ILE A 143 5.37 16.74 6.82
CA ILE A 143 6.62 16.00 6.96
C ILE A 143 6.48 15.02 8.11
N GLY A 144 6.71 13.75 7.85
CA GLY A 144 6.68 12.68 8.85
C GLY A 144 6.57 11.30 8.20
N HIS A 145 6.95 10.30 8.97
CA HIS A 145 6.88 8.90 8.56
C HIS A 145 6.50 7.99 9.74
N ASP A 146 6.18 6.74 9.44
CA ASP A 146 6.02 5.67 10.43
C ASP A 146 7.35 4.94 10.61
N PRO A 147 7.95 4.92 11.81
CA PRO A 147 9.23 4.25 12.07
C PRO A 147 9.18 2.74 11.82
N TYR A 148 8.04 2.07 12.04
CA TYR A 148 7.90 0.65 11.70
C TYR A 148 7.92 0.41 10.19
N VAL A 149 7.35 1.32 9.41
CA VAL A 149 7.44 1.28 7.94
C VAL A 149 8.90 1.39 7.51
N LEU A 150 9.64 2.37 8.05
CA LEU A 150 11.06 2.57 7.74
C LEU A 150 11.90 1.32 8.04
N ILE A 151 11.82 0.80 9.25
CA ILE A 151 12.63 -0.38 9.66
C ILE A 151 12.22 -1.64 8.89
N SER A 152 10.91 -1.81 8.61
CA SER A 152 10.43 -2.93 7.78
C SER A 152 10.95 -2.85 6.35
N ILE A 153 10.98 -1.64 5.77
CA ILE A 153 11.58 -1.41 4.43
C ILE A 153 13.06 -1.75 4.44
N LEU A 154 13.83 -1.19 5.36
CA LEU A 154 15.28 -1.45 5.45
C LEU A 154 15.56 -2.94 5.58
N THR A 155 14.85 -3.62 6.49
CA THR A 155 15.05 -5.05 6.76
C THR A 155 14.69 -5.92 5.55
N ALA A 156 13.58 -5.61 4.88
CA ALA A 156 13.17 -6.35 3.68
C ALA A 156 14.07 -6.05 2.48
N TYR A 157 14.48 -4.80 2.30
CA TYR A 157 15.34 -4.36 1.19
C TYR A 157 16.72 -5.01 1.26
N HIS A 158 17.32 -5.05 2.46
CA HIS A 158 18.62 -5.68 2.74
C HIS A 158 18.52 -7.20 2.97
N ARG A 159 17.30 -7.77 2.95
CA ARG A 159 17.05 -9.21 3.11
C ARG A 159 17.52 -9.80 4.43
N GLY A 160 17.44 -9.07 5.52
CA GLY A 160 17.80 -9.54 6.86
C GLY A 160 18.56 -8.52 7.70
N GLU A 161 19.57 -8.98 8.43
CA GLU A 161 20.37 -8.15 9.32
C GLU A 161 21.17 -7.07 8.56
N TRP A 162 21.21 -5.87 9.12
CA TRP A 162 21.99 -4.74 8.62
C TRP A 162 22.47 -3.88 9.79
N THR A 163 23.46 -3.05 9.53
CA THR A 163 23.97 -2.03 10.47
C THR A 163 23.63 -0.64 9.96
N LEU A 164 23.57 0.34 10.87
CA LEU A 164 23.33 1.74 10.50
C LEU A 164 24.26 2.24 9.38
N ALA A 165 25.53 1.83 9.41
CA ALA A 165 26.51 2.25 8.41
C ALA A 165 26.19 1.70 7.00
N GLU A 166 25.64 0.50 6.91
CA GLU A 166 25.30 -0.15 5.63
C GLU A 166 24.05 0.46 4.98
N VAL A 167 23.14 1.03 5.78
CA VAL A 167 21.85 1.54 5.28
C VAL A 167 21.84 3.04 4.98
N GLN A 168 22.93 3.79 5.22
CA GLN A 168 22.96 5.25 5.01
C GLN A 168 22.52 5.66 3.61
N GLY A 169 23.06 5.01 2.57
CA GLY A 169 22.64 5.31 1.19
C GLY A 169 21.19 4.89 0.88
N THR A 170 20.65 3.90 1.61
CA THR A 170 19.25 3.52 1.47
C THR A 170 18.33 4.53 2.14
N LEU A 171 18.72 5.06 3.31
CA LEU A 171 17.98 6.14 3.98
C LEU A 171 17.89 7.39 3.09
N GLU A 172 19.01 7.82 2.49
CA GLU A 172 19.03 8.95 1.56
C GLU A 172 18.14 8.68 0.33
N MET A 173 18.23 7.48 -0.26
CA MET A 173 17.41 7.09 -1.40
C MET A 173 15.90 7.12 -1.06
N LEU A 174 15.51 6.60 0.12
CA LEU A 174 14.11 6.60 0.57
C LEU A 174 13.63 8.03 0.79
N PHE A 175 14.43 8.87 1.42
CA PHE A 175 14.12 10.26 1.69
C PHE A 175 13.90 11.05 0.38
N ASP A 176 14.79 10.91 -0.59
CA ASP A 176 14.70 11.56 -1.91
C ASP A 176 13.47 11.09 -2.72
N GLN A 177 12.96 9.88 -2.45
CA GLN A 177 11.78 9.36 -3.11
C GLN A 177 10.49 9.73 -2.37
N GLN A 178 10.54 9.86 -1.05
CA GLN A 178 9.40 10.29 -0.25
C GLN A 178 9.13 11.78 -0.42
N TYR A 179 10.15 12.63 -0.29
CA TYR A 179 10.00 14.08 -0.28
C TYR A 179 10.47 14.70 -1.59
N ILE A 180 9.58 15.40 -2.29
CA ILE A 180 9.89 16.09 -3.54
C ILE A 180 9.64 17.58 -3.34
N LEU A 181 10.70 18.33 -3.08
CA LEU A 181 10.65 19.79 -2.99
C LEU A 181 10.85 20.40 -4.36
N THR A 182 9.94 21.29 -4.80
CA THR A 182 10.04 21.97 -6.08
C THR A 182 9.82 23.48 -5.92
N GLU A 183 10.53 24.24 -6.75
CA GLU A 183 10.41 25.69 -6.86
C GLU A 183 9.97 26.05 -8.29
N GLU A 184 8.95 26.88 -8.42
CA GLU A 184 8.52 27.46 -9.67
C GLU A 184 8.49 28.99 -9.54
N VAL A 185 9.27 29.67 -10.40
CA VAL A 185 9.32 31.13 -10.40
C VAL A 185 8.42 31.69 -11.50
N VAL A 186 7.43 32.49 -11.10
CA VAL A 186 6.54 33.24 -12.01
C VAL A 186 6.98 34.68 -12.02
N VAL A 187 7.08 35.27 -13.22
CA VAL A 187 7.43 36.68 -13.39
C VAL A 187 6.22 37.45 -13.93
N GLU A 188 5.76 38.41 -13.14
CA GLU A 188 4.69 39.32 -13.52
C GLU A 188 5.27 40.71 -13.87
N VAL A 189 4.73 41.35 -14.88
CA VAL A 189 5.03 42.77 -15.15
C VAL A 189 4.03 43.63 -14.38
N ARG A 190 4.51 44.32 -13.37
CA ARG A 190 3.73 45.28 -12.57
C ARG A 190 4.15 46.68 -12.91
N TYR A 191 3.35 47.68 -12.57
CA TYR A 191 3.62 49.09 -12.83
C TYR A 191 3.70 49.83 -11.51
N ARG A 192 4.67 50.75 -11.41
CA ARG A 192 4.78 51.68 -10.31
C ARG A 192 4.74 53.12 -10.84
N THR A 193 4.13 54.00 -10.08
CA THR A 193 4.10 55.44 -10.40
C THR A 193 5.44 56.08 -9.98
N GLU A 194 6.13 56.71 -10.91
CA GLU A 194 7.31 57.50 -10.65
C GLU A 194 7.00 58.97 -11.01
N THR A 195 7.18 59.90 -10.06
CA THR A 195 7.06 61.32 -10.31
C THR A 195 8.33 61.82 -11.02
N ARG A 196 8.16 62.43 -12.19
CA ARG A 196 9.25 63.05 -12.96
C ARG A 196 8.99 64.52 -13.11
N THR A 197 10.08 65.36 -13.15
CA THR A 197 9.99 66.79 -13.33
C THR A 197 10.36 67.13 -14.77
N ASP A 198 9.52 67.92 -15.45
CA ASP A 198 9.79 68.39 -16.79
C ASP A 198 10.86 69.49 -16.81
N SER A 199 11.24 69.96 -18.03
CA SER A 199 12.24 71.03 -18.19
C SER A 199 11.76 72.44 -17.72
N GLU A 200 10.47 72.56 -17.43
CA GLU A 200 9.84 73.79 -16.89
C GLU A 200 9.66 73.76 -15.37
N GLY A 201 10.02 72.66 -14.73
CA GLY A 201 9.95 72.48 -13.31
C GLY A 201 8.61 71.93 -12.79
N ASN A 202 7.74 71.40 -13.66
CA ASN A 202 6.46 70.84 -13.26
C ASN A 202 6.62 69.34 -13.05
N ASP A 203 6.05 68.82 -11.95
CA ASP A 203 6.01 67.40 -11.67
C ASP A 203 4.86 66.72 -12.40
N TYR A 204 5.12 65.55 -13.00
CA TYR A 204 4.14 64.68 -13.62
C TYR A 204 4.42 63.21 -13.31
N ASP A 205 3.38 62.43 -13.18
CA ASP A 205 3.45 60.99 -12.85
C ASP A 205 3.55 60.15 -14.13
N VAL A 206 4.46 59.15 -14.08
CA VAL A 206 4.68 58.17 -15.16
C VAL A 206 4.59 56.78 -14.59
N GLU A 207 3.82 55.93 -15.24
CA GLU A 207 3.75 54.51 -14.97
C GLU A 207 4.99 53.81 -15.55
N VAL A 208 5.83 53.22 -14.70
CA VAL A 208 7.05 52.52 -15.08
C VAL A 208 6.88 51.02 -14.84
N PRO A 209 7.02 50.17 -15.86
CA PRO A 209 6.94 48.75 -15.68
C PRO A 209 8.16 48.20 -14.92
N TYR A 210 7.94 47.24 -14.08
CA TYR A 210 8.99 46.47 -13.41
C TYR A 210 8.59 44.96 -13.30
N ASN A 211 9.59 44.10 -13.24
CA ASN A 211 9.35 42.68 -13.01
C ASN A 211 9.10 42.41 -11.50
N TYR A 212 8.05 41.70 -11.24
CA TYR A 212 7.70 41.18 -9.91
C TYR A 212 7.86 39.67 -9.93
N TYR A 213 8.69 39.16 -9.05
CA TYR A 213 9.07 37.72 -9.00
C TYR A 213 8.31 37.01 -7.88
N ILE A 214 7.55 35.99 -8.26
CA ILE A 214 6.79 35.13 -7.31
C ILE A 214 7.45 33.77 -7.31
N CYS A 215 7.86 33.31 -6.13
CA CYS A 215 8.40 31.97 -5.91
C CYS A 215 7.30 31.08 -5.33
N ASN A 216 6.88 30.08 -6.10
CA ASN A 216 5.96 29.05 -5.61
C ASN A 216 6.77 27.83 -5.19
N VAL A 217 6.68 27.48 -3.92
CA VAL A 217 7.39 26.35 -3.29
C VAL A 217 6.39 25.25 -2.99
N THR A 218 6.61 24.07 -3.54
CA THR A 218 5.75 22.91 -3.32
C THR A 218 6.55 21.77 -2.74
N LEU A 219 6.09 21.18 -1.62
CA LEU A 219 6.58 19.93 -1.08
C LEU A 219 5.53 18.85 -1.32
N GLU A 220 5.90 17.78 -2.03
CA GLU A 220 5.10 16.56 -2.11
C GLU A 220 5.68 15.49 -1.18
N ASN A 221 4.85 14.88 -0.32
CA ASN A 221 5.17 13.71 0.47
C ASN A 221 4.53 12.48 -0.19
N PHE A 222 5.35 11.63 -0.81
CA PHE A 222 4.92 10.35 -1.34
C PHE A 222 5.08 9.27 -0.27
N ASP A 223 4.16 9.20 0.66
CA ASP A 223 4.16 8.33 1.84
C ASP A 223 5.09 7.11 1.73
N LEU A 224 5.98 6.97 2.72
CA LEU A 224 7.05 5.95 2.74
C LEU A 224 6.50 4.52 2.53
N SER A 225 5.29 4.24 3.04
CA SER A 225 4.62 2.94 2.89
C SER A 225 4.28 2.57 1.45
N HIS A 226 4.29 3.55 0.53
CA HIS A 226 4.03 3.32 -0.89
C HIS A 226 5.28 2.86 -1.67
N LEU A 227 6.49 3.09 -1.15
CA LEU A 227 7.73 2.81 -1.87
C LEU A 227 8.04 1.32 -2.09
N PRO A 228 7.70 0.38 -1.18
CA PRO A 228 8.10 -1.03 -1.29
C PRO A 228 7.82 -1.65 -2.66
N VAL A 229 6.64 -1.42 -3.23
CA VAL A 229 6.25 -2.01 -4.53
C VAL A 229 7.02 -1.46 -5.74
N TYR A 230 7.71 -0.33 -5.58
CA TYR A 230 8.51 0.30 -6.65
C TYR A 230 9.99 -0.03 -6.56
N ILE A 231 10.49 -0.29 -5.35
CA ILE A 231 11.93 -0.49 -5.10
C ILE A 231 12.31 -1.93 -4.80
N MET A 232 11.33 -2.80 -4.53
CA MET A 232 11.54 -4.19 -4.09
C MET A 232 10.99 -5.21 -5.08
N GLY A 233 11.57 -6.40 -5.08
CA GLY A 233 10.98 -7.58 -5.73
C GLY A 233 9.87 -8.20 -4.87
N GLU A 234 9.07 -9.10 -5.48
CA GLU A 234 7.91 -9.73 -4.82
C GLU A 234 8.26 -10.39 -3.48
N ASP A 235 9.39 -11.11 -3.40
CA ASP A 235 9.86 -11.74 -2.15
C ASP A 235 10.14 -10.70 -1.05
N GLN A 236 10.71 -9.56 -1.41
CA GLN A 236 11.03 -8.49 -0.45
C GLN A 236 9.75 -7.77 0.00
N VAL A 237 8.78 -7.55 -0.90
CA VAL A 237 7.46 -6.99 -0.55
C VAL A 237 6.74 -7.94 0.41
N SER A 238 6.82 -9.26 0.20
CA SER A 238 6.28 -10.26 1.12
C SER A 238 6.95 -10.23 2.50
N MET A 239 8.28 -10.04 2.55
CA MET A 239 9.02 -9.84 3.81
C MET A 239 8.58 -8.55 4.52
N TYR A 240 8.48 -7.44 3.78
CA TYR A 240 7.99 -6.16 4.29
C TYR A 240 6.59 -6.33 4.92
N ALA A 241 5.65 -6.94 4.19
CA ALA A 241 4.30 -7.21 4.68
C ALA A 241 4.32 -8.05 5.98
N THR A 242 5.21 -9.05 6.07
CA THR A 242 5.36 -9.88 7.28
C THR A 242 5.87 -9.07 8.47
N TYR A 243 6.87 -8.20 8.26
CA TYR A 243 7.38 -7.33 9.33
C TYR A 243 6.33 -6.32 9.78
N MET A 244 5.59 -5.71 8.87
CA MET A 244 4.50 -4.79 9.22
C MET A 244 3.39 -5.49 10.00
N ALA A 245 2.96 -6.70 9.59
CA ALA A 245 1.93 -7.47 10.30
C ALA A 245 2.32 -7.81 11.74
N THR A 246 3.60 -7.97 12.02
CA THR A 246 4.11 -8.34 13.35
C THR A 246 4.76 -7.19 14.10
N LEU A 247 4.94 -6.04 13.48
CA LEU A 247 5.82 -4.95 13.93
C LEU A 247 7.21 -5.50 14.30
N GLY A 248 7.71 -6.44 13.50
CA GLY A 248 8.95 -7.16 13.73
C GLY A 248 9.00 -7.90 15.08
N ASN A 249 7.86 -8.25 15.67
CA ASN A 249 7.69 -8.75 17.03
C ASN A 249 8.32 -7.85 18.13
N ARG A 250 8.43 -6.56 17.83
CA ARG A 250 9.00 -5.52 18.69
C ARG A 250 8.05 -4.31 18.79
N PRO A 251 6.80 -4.49 19.28
CA PRO A 251 5.84 -3.37 19.41
C PRO A 251 6.27 -2.31 20.43
N ASP A 252 7.29 -2.60 21.23
CA ASP A 252 7.89 -1.72 22.22
C ASP A 252 9.00 -0.81 21.66
N LEU A 253 9.47 -1.07 20.43
CA LEU A 253 10.64 -0.38 19.86
C LEU A 253 10.37 1.12 19.66
N PHE A 254 9.17 1.46 19.20
CA PHE A 254 8.74 2.83 18.93
C PHE A 254 7.44 3.16 19.69
N PRO A 255 7.53 3.49 20.99
CA PRO A 255 6.35 3.80 21.80
C PRO A 255 5.66 5.08 21.30
N SER A 256 4.34 5.06 21.18
CA SER A 256 3.52 6.19 20.66
C SER A 256 3.69 7.50 21.43
N SER A 257 4.15 7.46 22.69
CA SER A 257 4.46 8.65 23.46
C SER A 257 5.67 9.45 22.94
N GLN A 258 6.57 8.79 22.18
CA GLN A 258 7.76 9.40 21.57
C GLN A 258 7.66 9.42 20.04
N TYR A 259 6.91 8.50 19.47
CA TYR A 259 6.74 8.32 18.04
C TYR A 259 5.23 8.33 17.71
N PRO A 260 4.61 9.52 17.59
CA PRO A 260 3.15 9.63 17.42
C PRO A 260 2.65 8.98 16.12
N ASN A 261 3.50 8.90 15.10
CA ASN A 261 3.18 8.30 13.79
C ASN A 261 3.45 6.79 13.72
N ALA A 262 4.01 6.20 14.80
CA ALA A 262 4.32 4.77 14.82
C ALA A 262 3.06 3.93 14.75
N SER A 263 3.04 2.95 13.84
CA SER A 263 2.00 1.91 13.79
C SER A 263 1.81 1.25 15.14
N GLN A 264 0.57 1.09 15.54
CA GLN A 264 0.22 0.40 16.78
C GLN A 264 -0.35 -0.98 16.43
N ARG A 265 -0.04 -1.96 17.26
CA ARG A 265 -0.72 -3.24 17.22
C ARG A 265 -2.08 -3.05 17.88
N GLU A 266 -3.04 -2.54 17.13
CA GLU A 266 -4.41 -2.45 17.61
C GLU A 266 -5.01 -3.84 17.66
N ASP A 267 -5.76 -4.14 18.73
CA ASP A 267 -6.71 -5.23 18.73
C ASP A 267 -7.75 -4.88 17.67
N TYR A 268 -7.77 -5.64 16.57
CA TYR A 268 -8.72 -5.45 15.47
C TYR A 268 -10.11 -5.45 16.07
N LEU A 269 -10.89 -4.42 15.77
CA LEU A 269 -12.25 -4.33 16.28
C LEU A 269 -13.00 -5.57 15.83
N ASP A 270 -13.25 -6.45 16.79
CA ASP A 270 -14.17 -7.55 16.65
C ASP A 270 -15.54 -6.91 16.50
N TYR A 271 -16.09 -6.92 15.30
CA TYR A 271 -17.38 -6.32 15.01
C TYR A 271 -18.39 -7.43 14.77
N ASP A 272 -19.39 -7.51 15.66
CA ASP A 272 -20.52 -8.42 15.51
C ASP A 272 -21.42 -7.91 14.37
N VAL A 273 -21.24 -8.49 13.17
CA VAL A 273 -22.10 -8.23 12.03
C VAL A 273 -23.52 -8.68 12.35
N PRO A 274 -24.56 -7.87 12.08
CA PRO A 274 -25.94 -8.23 12.36
C PRO A 274 -26.31 -9.60 11.77
N PRO A 275 -26.85 -10.56 12.58
CA PRO A 275 -27.15 -11.90 12.11
C PRO A 275 -28.07 -11.94 10.88
N GLU A 276 -29.01 -10.99 10.78
CA GLU A 276 -29.90 -10.84 9.63
C GLU A 276 -29.18 -10.50 8.31
N ALA A 277 -28.01 -9.87 8.40
CA ALA A 277 -27.18 -9.59 7.22
C ALA A 277 -26.55 -10.88 6.68
N LEU A 278 -26.25 -11.84 7.54
CA LEU A 278 -25.65 -13.12 7.17
C LEU A 278 -26.65 -14.10 6.52
N GLU A 279 -27.95 -13.75 6.49
CA GLU A 279 -28.95 -14.50 5.72
C GLU A 279 -28.76 -14.35 4.19
N ASP A 280 -28.06 -13.28 3.75
CA ASP A 280 -27.59 -13.15 2.36
C ASP A 280 -26.31 -14.00 2.17
N GLU A 281 -26.45 -15.16 1.53
CA GLU A 281 -25.36 -16.11 1.32
C GLU A 281 -24.16 -15.48 0.56
N THR A 282 -24.43 -14.53 -0.33
CA THR A 282 -23.38 -13.84 -1.09
C THR A 282 -22.58 -12.91 -0.20
N PHE A 283 -23.25 -12.12 0.62
CA PHE A 283 -22.57 -11.27 1.60
C PHE A 283 -21.83 -12.10 2.66
N ALA A 284 -22.46 -13.17 3.16
CA ALA A 284 -21.82 -14.08 4.12
C ALA A 284 -20.50 -14.68 3.55
N ALA A 285 -20.48 -15.04 2.26
CA ALA A 285 -19.27 -15.52 1.60
C ALA A 285 -18.20 -14.41 1.46
N MET A 286 -18.62 -13.17 1.10
CA MET A 286 -17.71 -12.02 1.04
C MET A 286 -17.10 -11.71 2.41
N LEU A 287 -17.91 -11.70 3.46
CA LEU A 287 -17.45 -11.42 4.82
C LEU A 287 -16.47 -12.50 5.29
N ALA A 288 -16.85 -13.78 5.14
CA ALA A 288 -15.99 -14.90 5.53
C ALA A 288 -14.65 -14.91 4.78
N GLU A 289 -14.61 -14.45 3.53
CA GLU A 289 -13.35 -14.27 2.80
C GLU A 289 -12.57 -13.08 3.34
N ALA A 290 -13.22 -11.93 3.55
CA ALA A 290 -12.59 -10.69 3.99
C ALA A 290 -11.93 -10.85 5.39
N GLU A 291 -12.62 -11.49 6.32
CA GLU A 291 -12.17 -11.68 7.72
C GLU A 291 -10.90 -12.53 7.83
N LYS A 292 -10.57 -13.38 6.84
CA LYS A 292 -9.31 -14.13 6.83
C LYS A 292 -8.08 -13.23 6.84
N TYR A 293 -8.21 -12.00 6.42
CA TYR A 293 -7.12 -11.06 6.24
C TYR A 293 -7.13 -9.92 7.26
N LEU A 294 -8.03 -9.95 8.25
CA LEU A 294 -7.98 -8.99 9.35
C LEU A 294 -6.57 -8.96 9.93
N GLY A 295 -6.04 -7.75 10.08
CA GLY A 295 -4.71 -7.57 10.58
C GLY A 295 -3.59 -7.55 9.56
N TYR A 296 -3.88 -7.83 8.32
CA TYR A 296 -2.88 -7.69 7.27
C TYR A 296 -2.55 -6.20 7.08
N PRO A 297 -1.25 -5.84 6.95
CA PRO A 297 -0.85 -4.46 6.75
C PRO A 297 -1.30 -3.96 5.38
N TYR A 298 -1.46 -2.64 5.27
CA TYR A 298 -1.64 -2.02 3.97
C TYR A 298 -0.32 -2.07 3.17
N VAL A 299 -0.39 -2.55 1.93
CA VAL A 299 0.73 -2.52 1.00
C VAL A 299 0.26 -1.93 -0.31
N TRP A 300 0.76 -0.77 -0.66
CA TRP A 300 0.41 -0.07 -1.90
C TRP A 300 0.63 -0.97 -3.12
N GLY A 301 -0.40 -1.11 -3.97
CA GLY A 301 -0.36 -2.03 -5.12
C GLY A 301 -0.49 -3.52 -4.78
N GLY A 302 -0.51 -3.88 -3.51
CA GLY A 302 -0.72 -5.25 -3.05
C GLY A 302 -2.10 -5.79 -3.44
N SER A 303 -2.18 -7.08 -3.79
CA SER A 303 -3.41 -7.67 -4.32
C SER A 303 -3.56 -9.17 -4.05
N SER A 304 -2.75 -9.72 -3.14
CA SER A 304 -2.79 -11.14 -2.77
C SER A 304 -2.33 -11.36 -1.34
N PRO A 305 -2.70 -12.49 -0.69
CA PRO A 305 -2.20 -12.80 0.65
C PRO A 305 -0.68 -12.85 0.77
N ALA A 306 0.04 -13.14 -0.32
CA ALA A 306 1.51 -13.21 -0.32
C ALA A 306 2.17 -11.84 -0.19
N THR A 307 1.57 -10.82 -0.78
CA THR A 307 2.09 -9.44 -0.80
C THR A 307 1.30 -8.48 0.08
N SER A 308 0.29 -8.98 0.82
CA SER A 308 -0.75 -8.16 1.42
C SER A 308 -1.55 -7.37 0.36
N PHE A 309 -2.26 -6.32 0.74
CA PHE A 309 -3.24 -5.68 -0.10
C PHE A 309 -3.16 -4.15 0.00
N ASP A 310 -3.55 -3.45 -1.08
CA ASP A 310 -4.11 -2.11 -0.99
C ASP A 310 -5.65 -2.18 -0.87
N CYS A 311 -6.33 -1.04 -0.71
CA CYS A 311 -7.77 -0.99 -0.53
C CYS A 311 -8.55 -1.69 -1.66
N SER A 312 -8.21 -1.42 -2.90
CA SER A 312 -8.87 -1.97 -4.07
C SER A 312 -8.40 -3.38 -4.41
N GLY A 313 -7.16 -3.73 -4.05
CA GLY A 313 -6.64 -5.09 -4.13
C GLY A 313 -7.36 -6.05 -3.20
N PHE A 314 -7.60 -5.61 -1.97
CA PHE A 314 -8.38 -6.34 -0.99
C PHE A 314 -9.82 -6.59 -1.47
N VAL A 315 -10.53 -5.53 -1.86
CA VAL A 315 -11.91 -5.66 -2.36
C VAL A 315 -11.97 -6.54 -3.59
N SER A 316 -11.06 -6.35 -4.57
CA SER A 316 -10.99 -7.20 -5.77
C SER A 316 -10.74 -8.67 -5.43
N TRP A 317 -9.84 -8.95 -4.48
CA TRP A 317 -9.57 -10.31 -4.01
C TRP A 317 -10.81 -10.95 -3.42
N VAL A 318 -11.45 -10.27 -2.47
CA VAL A 318 -12.65 -10.76 -1.78
C VAL A 318 -13.76 -11.09 -2.77
N ILE A 319 -14.12 -10.17 -3.68
CA ILE A 319 -15.22 -10.40 -4.62
C ILE A 319 -14.89 -11.52 -5.62
N ASN A 320 -13.63 -11.64 -6.09
CA ASN A 320 -13.22 -12.75 -6.98
C ASN A 320 -13.30 -14.12 -6.28
N HIS A 321 -13.18 -14.17 -4.94
CA HIS A 321 -13.31 -15.42 -4.18
C HIS A 321 -14.74 -15.65 -3.64
N SER A 322 -15.67 -14.74 -3.96
CA SER A 322 -17.06 -14.78 -3.51
C SER A 322 -18.08 -14.83 -4.64
N GLY A 323 -17.65 -15.25 -5.84
CA GLY A 323 -18.54 -15.53 -6.97
C GLY A 323 -18.42 -14.61 -8.18
N TRP A 324 -17.62 -13.54 -8.11
CA TRP A 324 -17.31 -12.69 -9.26
C TRP A 324 -15.95 -13.08 -9.89
N ASP A 325 -15.76 -12.69 -11.13
CA ASP A 325 -14.48 -12.83 -11.85
C ASP A 325 -14.18 -11.51 -12.57
N VAL A 326 -13.73 -10.54 -11.79
CA VAL A 326 -13.47 -9.17 -12.27
C VAL A 326 -11.96 -8.87 -12.39
N GLY A 327 -11.11 -9.78 -11.93
CA GLY A 327 -9.67 -9.58 -11.88
C GLY A 327 -9.26 -8.50 -10.87
N ARG A 328 -8.07 -7.93 -11.03
CA ARG A 328 -7.55 -6.85 -10.18
C ARG A 328 -8.02 -5.49 -10.73
N LEU A 329 -8.91 -4.83 -10.02
CA LEU A 329 -9.42 -3.50 -10.35
C LEU A 329 -8.94 -2.46 -9.31
N GLY A 330 -8.71 -1.22 -9.74
CA GLY A 330 -8.51 -0.08 -8.85
C GLY A 330 -9.84 0.48 -8.35
N ALA A 331 -9.84 1.34 -7.32
CA ALA A 331 -11.05 1.90 -6.69
C ALA A 331 -12.00 2.56 -7.71
N LYS A 332 -11.47 3.36 -8.66
CA LYS A 332 -12.26 3.97 -9.74
C LYS A 332 -12.93 2.92 -10.64
N ALA A 333 -12.22 1.85 -10.98
CA ALA A 333 -12.76 0.80 -11.86
C ALA A 333 -13.81 -0.06 -11.12
N LEU A 334 -13.60 -0.35 -9.83
CA LEU A 334 -14.60 -0.99 -8.98
C LEU A 334 -15.87 -0.14 -8.87
N CYS A 335 -15.73 1.17 -8.68
CA CYS A 335 -16.86 2.08 -8.63
C CYS A 335 -17.66 2.08 -9.94
N ASN A 336 -16.96 2.10 -11.09
CA ASN A 336 -17.59 2.06 -12.41
C ASN A 336 -18.27 0.71 -12.73
N LEU A 337 -17.83 -0.38 -12.09
CA LEU A 337 -18.45 -1.70 -12.21
C LEU A 337 -19.82 -1.74 -11.51
N CYS A 338 -19.95 -0.98 -10.42
CA CYS A 338 -21.11 -1.02 -9.55
C CYS A 338 -22.29 -0.17 -10.09
N THR A 339 -23.49 -0.58 -9.75
CA THR A 339 -24.69 0.27 -9.85
C THR A 339 -24.74 1.21 -8.63
N PRO A 340 -24.81 2.54 -8.80
CA PRO A 340 -24.89 3.48 -7.70
C PRO A 340 -26.07 3.22 -6.78
N VAL A 341 -25.85 3.30 -5.47
CA VAL A 341 -26.87 3.08 -4.42
C VAL A 341 -26.95 4.31 -3.53
N SER A 342 -28.16 4.78 -3.23
CA SER A 342 -28.32 5.87 -2.26
C SER A 342 -27.98 5.39 -0.84
N PRO A 343 -27.47 6.26 0.05
CA PRO A 343 -27.13 5.88 1.42
C PRO A 343 -28.27 5.20 2.19
N ALA A 344 -29.53 5.65 1.95
CA ALA A 344 -30.71 5.06 2.57
C ALA A 344 -31.03 3.63 2.11
N ASN A 345 -30.50 3.21 0.95
CA ASN A 345 -30.71 1.90 0.35
C ASN A 345 -29.48 1.01 0.38
N ALA A 346 -28.39 1.48 1.02
CA ALA A 346 -27.18 0.71 1.21
C ALA A 346 -27.44 -0.50 2.12
N ARG A 347 -26.93 -1.66 1.72
CA ARG A 347 -27.07 -2.92 2.47
C ARG A 347 -25.72 -3.63 2.57
N PRO A 348 -25.53 -4.52 3.55
CA PRO A 348 -24.33 -5.35 3.63
C PRO A 348 -24.00 -6.02 2.29
N GLY A 349 -22.71 -5.98 1.92
CA GLY A 349 -22.23 -6.44 0.62
C GLY A 349 -22.12 -5.37 -0.47
N ASP A 350 -22.76 -4.19 -0.31
CA ASP A 350 -22.49 -3.04 -1.17
C ASP A 350 -21.06 -2.53 -0.94
N LEU A 351 -20.40 -2.02 -1.97
CA LEU A 351 -19.11 -1.37 -1.82
C LEU A 351 -19.30 0.10 -1.43
N VAL A 352 -18.41 0.62 -0.63
CA VAL A 352 -18.35 2.03 -0.26
C VAL A 352 -17.08 2.67 -0.80
N PHE A 353 -17.19 3.87 -1.36
CA PHE A 353 -16.12 4.57 -2.05
C PHE A 353 -15.87 5.95 -1.44
N PHE A 354 -14.60 6.36 -1.47
CA PHE A 354 -14.13 7.62 -0.91
C PHE A 354 -13.20 8.32 -1.89
N ILE A 355 -13.15 9.66 -1.83
CA ILE A 355 -12.27 10.52 -2.62
C ILE A 355 -11.30 11.26 -1.71
N ASN A 356 -10.20 11.75 -2.29
CA ASN A 356 -9.21 12.60 -1.60
C ASN A 356 -8.64 11.95 -0.32
N THR A 357 -8.52 10.62 -0.28
CA THR A 357 -7.83 9.93 0.81
C THR A 357 -6.30 9.95 0.65
N TYR A 358 -5.83 10.33 -0.50
CA TYR A 358 -4.45 10.67 -0.86
C TYR A 358 -4.47 11.59 -2.08
N ASP A 359 -3.39 12.30 -2.36
CA ASP A 359 -3.26 13.16 -3.55
C ASP A 359 -3.23 12.31 -4.84
N ALA A 360 -4.33 12.31 -5.56
CA ALA A 360 -4.51 11.55 -6.79
C ALA A 360 -4.55 12.49 -8.01
N PRO A 361 -4.07 12.04 -9.19
CA PRO A 361 -4.09 12.83 -10.42
C PRO A 361 -5.49 13.27 -10.88
N ASP A 362 -6.55 12.58 -10.47
CA ASP A 362 -7.95 12.89 -10.72
C ASP A 362 -8.68 13.07 -9.37
N PRO A 363 -8.83 14.31 -8.88
CA PRO A 363 -9.41 14.57 -7.56
C PRO A 363 -10.89 14.18 -7.46
N ASN A 364 -11.55 13.91 -8.59
CA ASN A 364 -12.96 13.50 -8.63
C ASN A 364 -13.14 11.98 -8.72
N ALA A 365 -12.05 11.22 -8.74
CA ALA A 365 -12.11 9.76 -8.79
C ALA A 365 -12.00 9.15 -7.39
N PRO A 366 -12.68 8.01 -7.12
CA PRO A 366 -12.45 7.27 -5.90
C PRO A 366 -10.99 6.88 -5.69
N THR A 367 -10.47 7.21 -4.52
CA THR A 367 -9.10 6.92 -4.08
C THR A 367 -9.05 5.78 -3.06
N HIS A 368 -10.18 5.48 -2.42
CA HIS A 368 -10.30 4.38 -1.45
C HIS A 368 -11.63 3.67 -1.58
N CYS A 369 -11.69 2.41 -1.12
CA CYS A 369 -12.91 1.61 -1.09
C CYS A 369 -12.88 0.57 0.04
N GLY A 370 -14.09 0.15 0.44
CA GLY A 370 -14.33 -0.91 1.41
C GLY A 370 -15.63 -1.66 1.10
N ILE A 371 -15.93 -2.68 1.90
CA ILE A 371 -17.16 -3.46 1.84
C ILE A 371 -18.05 -3.02 3.00
N TYR A 372 -19.24 -2.53 2.72
CA TYR A 372 -20.20 -2.14 3.74
C TYR A 372 -20.76 -3.39 4.45
N VAL A 373 -20.76 -3.39 5.78
CA VAL A 373 -21.17 -4.54 6.60
C VAL A 373 -22.42 -4.26 7.45
N GLY A 374 -23.08 -3.12 7.21
CA GLY A 374 -24.26 -2.69 7.98
C GLY A 374 -23.90 -1.74 9.12
N ASN A 375 -24.93 -1.11 9.72
CA ASN A 375 -24.84 -0.22 10.90
C ASN A 375 -23.77 0.87 10.79
N ASN A 376 -23.58 1.45 9.60
CA ASN A 376 -22.52 2.41 9.28
C ASN A 376 -21.10 1.89 9.56
N MET A 377 -20.89 0.60 9.37
CA MET A 377 -19.58 -0.03 9.45
C MET A 377 -19.16 -0.56 8.09
N MET A 378 -17.86 -0.58 7.84
CA MET A 378 -17.25 -1.24 6.69
C MET A 378 -16.07 -2.11 7.14
N ILE A 379 -15.73 -3.13 6.35
CA ILE A 379 -14.42 -3.79 6.39
C ILE A 379 -13.60 -3.29 5.20
N HIS A 380 -12.38 -2.84 5.46
CA HIS A 380 -11.53 -2.27 4.42
C HIS A 380 -10.05 -2.55 4.67
N CYS A 381 -9.24 -2.40 3.63
CA CYS A 381 -7.80 -2.39 3.81
C CYS A 381 -7.37 -0.96 4.16
N GLY A 382 -7.34 -0.69 5.46
CA GLY A 382 -6.60 0.39 6.09
C GLY A 382 -5.18 -0.11 6.43
N ASN A 383 -4.54 0.48 7.40
CA ASN A 383 -3.30 -0.04 7.97
C ASN A 383 -3.49 -0.28 9.47
N PRO A 384 -3.92 -1.50 9.83
CA PRO A 384 -4.12 -2.72 9.04
C PRO A 384 -5.53 -2.86 8.42
N ILE A 385 -5.81 -4.03 7.75
CA ILE A 385 -7.17 -4.44 7.38
C ILE A 385 -7.98 -4.59 8.67
N SER A 386 -9.09 -3.84 8.75
CA SER A 386 -9.90 -3.74 9.96
C SER A 386 -11.34 -3.31 9.64
N TYR A 387 -12.18 -3.36 10.65
CA TYR A 387 -13.47 -2.69 10.60
C TYR A 387 -13.32 -1.20 10.88
N ALA A 388 -14.12 -0.37 10.22
CA ALA A 388 -14.12 1.08 10.41
C ALA A 388 -15.54 1.64 10.49
N ASN A 389 -15.71 2.65 11.38
CA ASN A 389 -16.98 3.33 11.58
C ASN A 389 -17.11 4.50 10.60
N LEU A 390 -18.07 4.39 9.69
CA LEU A 390 -18.39 5.39 8.67
C LEU A 390 -18.94 6.72 9.23
N ASN A 391 -19.35 6.75 10.49
CA ASN A 391 -19.79 7.99 11.15
C ASN A 391 -18.62 8.85 11.62
N SER A 392 -17.36 8.38 11.55
CA SER A 392 -16.21 9.22 11.89
C SER A 392 -16.11 10.42 10.95
N SER A 393 -15.58 11.54 11.44
CA SER A 393 -15.44 12.77 10.66
C SER A 393 -14.57 12.55 9.42
N TYR A 394 -13.53 11.73 9.53
CA TYR A 394 -12.67 11.39 8.41
C TYR A 394 -13.47 10.76 7.26
N TRP A 395 -14.15 9.65 7.51
CA TRP A 395 -14.90 8.96 6.47
C TRP A 395 -16.08 9.78 5.92
N GLN A 396 -16.73 10.59 6.76
CA GLN A 396 -17.79 11.50 6.31
C GLN A 396 -17.26 12.58 5.36
N ASN A 397 -16.08 13.14 5.62
CA ASN A 397 -15.48 14.18 4.79
C ASN A 397 -14.98 13.63 3.43
N HIS A 398 -14.63 12.36 3.36
CA HIS A 398 -14.13 11.72 2.16
C HIS A 398 -15.17 10.87 1.41
N PHE A 399 -16.38 10.74 1.95
CA PHE A 399 -17.43 9.90 1.37
C PHE A 399 -17.77 10.33 -0.06
N TYR A 400 -17.81 9.36 -0.98
CA TYR A 400 -18.15 9.57 -2.37
C TYR A 400 -19.51 8.93 -2.73
N CYS A 401 -19.63 7.61 -2.64
CA CYS A 401 -20.87 6.90 -2.92
C CYS A 401 -20.86 5.45 -2.40
N TYR A 402 -22.05 4.84 -2.38
CA TYR A 402 -22.18 3.38 -2.34
C TYR A 402 -22.41 2.84 -3.75
N GLY A 403 -21.98 1.59 -3.98
CA GLY A 403 -22.18 0.89 -5.23
C GLY A 403 -22.48 -0.59 -5.02
N ARG A 404 -23.46 -1.10 -5.75
CA ARG A 404 -23.85 -2.51 -5.72
C ARG A 404 -23.21 -3.26 -6.86
N LEU A 405 -22.57 -4.37 -6.56
CA LEU A 405 -22.04 -5.30 -7.55
C LEU A 405 -23.16 -5.88 -8.42
N PRO A 406 -22.88 -6.18 -9.72
CA PRO A 406 -23.86 -6.74 -10.68
C PRO A 406 -24.27 -8.15 -10.32
#